data_58d55216f8dafdce949b5f665f853aa1
#
_entry.id   58d55216f8dafdce949b5f665f853aa1
#
_cell.length_a   1.000
_cell.length_b   1.000
_cell.length_c   1.000
_cell.angle_alpha   90.00
_cell.angle_beta   90.00
_cell.angle_gamma   90.00
#
_symmetry.space_group_name_H-M   'P 1'
#
loop_
_entity.id
_entity.type
_entity.pdbx_description
1 polymer ?
#
loop_
_entity_poly.entity_id
_entity_poly.type
_entity_poly.pdbx_seq_one_letter_code
_entity_poly.pdbx_strand_id
1 'polypeptide(L)'
;MKAMDARSDDDGRADKAAPRAEAPRHAQCDVLVIGSGAGGLAAAVAAAHHGLDVIVAEKTETFGGTTAFSGGWLWVPNAPHAVAAGKGEDPEGPRTYLRHILGNRYDAGMIDAYLEAAPRMLDFFEKNTAVHFLPGSAMPDFHGNLPGAAKGWRSVVAAPYDGLVLGGLAGHLRQPIPETTLLGMGIGSGVDMRMFLTATRSLRAFAYVTGRVLKHARDLVFHRRAMQLVNGNALVGRLLRSAADRRVRLWPNAGAHDLLRDGPRVTGAVLKTPDGPVHVVAKRGVVLATGGFPNDADRLQALLPHVQEGTPHYSAAPVTNSGDGLRLAESAGGRVSRTMTDAAAYAPVSLVPRPDGSLGRFPHLVERGKPGIIAVMASGRRFADEGGPYHDYVREMIAATAPGTPAVSWLVCDRHFLRRYGLGAVKPAPVPFGRWLRNGYLIEAPTIAELAKRCGIDPAGLAATVEAFNRNAARGEDPDFHRGTTPYQRAQGDPDHRPNPCLAPIVEAPFYAVKIVPGSLGTFAGIETDAKARVLDGAGRPVPGLYAAGNDMNSIMGGHYPSGGITLGPAMTFGFLAAETIAAGDAAQEAWHEGEQDAVQSQS
;
A
#
# COMPACT_ATOMS: atom_id res chain seq x y z
N MET A 1 64.18 57.86 -14.51
CA MET A 1 64.76 57.64 -13.18
C MET A 1 63.98 56.53 -12.51
N LYS A 2 64.61 55.44 -12.10
CA LYS A 2 64.23 54.22 -11.40
C LYS A 2 63.34 53.21 -12.16
N ALA A 3 64.03 52.20 -12.63
CA ALA A 3 63.55 50.85 -12.97
C ALA A 3 63.03 50.16 -11.70
N MET A 4 62.01 49.32 -11.90
CA MET A 4 61.63 48.30 -10.90
C MET A 4 61.32 46.97 -11.64
N ASP A 5 62.03 45.97 -11.21
CA ASP A 5 62.09 44.60 -11.70
C ASP A 5 60.72 43.90 -11.77
N ALA A 6 60.45 43.23 -12.86
CA ALA A 6 59.41 42.23 -12.96
C ALA A 6 59.97 40.84 -12.56
N ARG A 7 59.56 40.31 -11.44
CA ARG A 7 59.74 38.90 -11.06
C ARG A 7 58.64 38.07 -11.71
N SER A 8 59.07 37.10 -12.50
CA SER A 8 58.25 36.04 -13.03
C SER A 8 57.85 35.07 -11.91
N ASP A 9 56.57 35.02 -11.55
CA ASP A 9 56.02 33.96 -10.73
C ASP A 9 55.63 32.79 -11.65
N ASP A 10 56.38 31.73 -11.51
CA ASP A 10 56.15 30.40 -12.10
C ASP A 10 55.03 29.71 -11.29
N ASP A 11 53.77 29.88 -11.74
CA ASP A 11 52.61 29.21 -11.15
C ASP A 11 52.56 27.75 -11.61
N GLY A 12 53.24 26.89 -10.84
CA GLY A 12 53.11 25.44 -10.91
C GLY A 12 51.66 24.97 -10.74
N ARG A 13 50.91 24.92 -11.83
CA ARG A 13 49.62 24.19 -11.86
C ARG A 13 49.92 22.72 -11.69
N ALA A 14 49.85 22.26 -10.43
CA ALA A 14 49.73 20.85 -10.13
C ALA A 14 48.46 20.31 -10.82
N ASP A 15 48.70 19.50 -11.83
CA ASP A 15 47.70 18.70 -12.52
C ASP A 15 46.94 17.85 -11.47
N LYS A 16 45.75 18.28 -11.07
CA LYS A 16 44.85 17.49 -10.22
C LYS A 16 44.44 16.30 -11.07
N ALA A 17 45.16 15.19 -10.91
CA ALA A 17 44.79 13.90 -11.46
C ALA A 17 43.31 13.63 -11.10
N ALA A 18 42.49 13.39 -12.14
CA ALA A 18 41.11 12.98 -11.96
C ALA A 18 41.06 11.79 -10.95
N PRO A 19 40.11 11.76 -10.03
CA PRO A 19 40.04 10.66 -9.08
C PRO A 19 39.95 9.34 -9.85
N ARG A 20 40.94 8.46 -9.63
CA ARG A 20 40.90 7.09 -10.15
C ARG A 20 39.61 6.48 -9.65
N ALA A 21 38.74 6.03 -10.59
CA ALA A 21 37.56 5.24 -10.24
C ALA A 21 38.06 4.06 -9.39
N GLU A 22 37.66 4.03 -8.11
CA GLU A 22 37.93 2.88 -7.26
C GLU A 22 37.35 1.62 -7.91
N ALA A 23 38.11 0.52 -7.87
CA ALA A 23 37.63 -0.76 -8.37
C ALA A 23 36.30 -1.10 -7.70
N PRO A 24 35.28 -1.61 -8.43
CA PRO A 24 33.97 -1.91 -7.84
C PRO A 24 34.12 -2.91 -6.71
N ARG A 25 33.51 -2.59 -5.57
CA ARG A 25 33.46 -3.49 -4.42
C ARG A 25 32.67 -4.74 -4.79
N HIS A 26 33.07 -5.89 -4.31
CA HIS A 26 32.39 -7.16 -4.54
C HIS A 26 31.80 -7.70 -3.22
N ALA A 27 30.58 -8.24 -3.31
CA ALA A 27 29.94 -8.98 -2.23
C ALA A 27 29.30 -10.26 -2.78
N GLN A 28 29.01 -11.20 -1.91
CA GLN A 28 28.44 -12.49 -2.27
C GLN A 28 27.36 -12.89 -1.27
N CYS A 29 26.31 -13.56 -1.75
CA CYS A 29 25.25 -14.18 -0.95
C CYS A 29 24.66 -15.38 -1.72
N ASP A 30 23.76 -16.10 -1.07
CA ASP A 30 22.93 -17.10 -1.77
C ASP A 30 21.75 -16.42 -2.43
N VAL A 31 21.07 -15.51 -1.74
CA VAL A 31 19.89 -14.78 -2.24
C VAL A 31 20.06 -13.28 -2.07
N LEU A 32 19.89 -12.54 -3.16
CA LEU A 32 19.80 -11.08 -3.13
C LEU A 32 18.33 -10.65 -3.25
N VAL A 33 17.80 -9.96 -2.26
CA VAL A 33 16.46 -9.37 -2.28
C VAL A 33 16.58 -7.87 -2.53
N ILE A 34 15.93 -7.36 -3.57
CA ILE A 34 15.94 -5.96 -3.95
C ILE A 34 14.60 -5.32 -3.53
N GLY A 35 14.64 -4.52 -2.46
CA GLY A 35 13.49 -3.91 -1.82
C GLY A 35 13.09 -4.55 -0.50
N SER A 36 12.67 -3.72 0.44
CA SER A 36 12.39 -4.07 1.85
C SER A 36 10.92 -3.95 2.25
N GLY A 37 9.99 -4.03 1.29
CA GLY A 37 8.56 -4.14 1.54
C GLY A 37 8.18 -5.52 2.08
N ALA A 38 6.87 -5.77 2.30
CA ALA A 38 6.38 -7.04 2.84
C ALA A 38 6.83 -8.25 2.02
N GLY A 39 6.80 -8.17 0.67
CA GLY A 39 7.24 -9.25 -0.19
C GLY A 39 8.73 -9.55 -0.07
N GLY A 40 9.57 -8.50 -0.12
CA GLY A 40 11.02 -8.66 -0.01
C GLY A 40 11.46 -9.17 1.36
N LEU A 41 10.94 -8.58 2.45
CA LEU A 41 11.28 -9.05 3.80
C LEU A 41 10.73 -10.47 4.07
N ALA A 42 9.56 -10.82 3.52
CA ALA A 42 9.04 -12.19 3.61
C ALA A 42 9.96 -13.18 2.90
N ALA A 43 10.41 -12.86 1.68
CA ALA A 43 11.36 -13.69 0.95
C ALA A 43 12.69 -13.83 1.72
N ALA A 44 13.22 -12.73 2.24
CA ALA A 44 14.49 -12.73 2.97
C ALA A 44 14.43 -13.57 4.25
N VAL A 45 13.37 -13.41 5.05
CA VAL A 45 13.20 -14.15 6.32
C VAL A 45 13.00 -15.64 6.05
N ALA A 46 12.20 -16.01 5.05
CA ALA A 46 11.96 -17.39 4.68
C ALA A 46 13.23 -18.05 4.10
N ALA A 47 13.96 -17.38 3.21
CA ALA A 47 15.21 -17.90 2.67
C ALA A 47 16.26 -18.11 3.78
N ALA A 48 16.41 -17.15 4.69
CA ALA A 48 17.33 -17.27 5.83
C ALA A 48 16.91 -18.40 6.82
N HIS A 49 15.58 -18.68 6.93
CA HIS A 49 15.10 -19.81 7.72
C HIS A 49 15.57 -21.15 7.13
N HIS A 50 15.68 -21.26 5.81
CA HIS A 50 16.25 -22.42 5.11
C HIS A 50 17.80 -22.44 5.15
N GLY A 51 18.45 -21.58 5.93
CA GLY A 51 19.90 -21.55 6.11
C GLY A 51 20.67 -20.85 5.00
N LEU A 52 19.99 -20.11 4.11
CA LEU A 52 20.62 -19.37 3.04
C LEU A 52 21.20 -18.03 3.53
N ASP A 53 22.33 -17.62 2.97
CA ASP A 53 22.92 -16.29 3.20
C ASP A 53 22.19 -15.24 2.35
N VAL A 54 21.59 -14.25 3.01
CA VAL A 54 20.68 -13.28 2.37
C VAL A 54 21.15 -11.85 2.57
N ILE A 55 21.15 -11.08 1.46
CA ILE A 55 21.24 -9.61 1.48
C ILE A 55 19.88 -9.04 1.08
N VAL A 56 19.39 -8.07 1.85
CA VAL A 56 18.28 -7.17 1.45
C VAL A 56 18.87 -5.81 1.11
N ALA A 57 18.73 -5.40 -0.14
CA ALA A 57 19.16 -4.11 -0.64
C ALA A 57 17.96 -3.15 -0.73
N GLU A 58 18.00 -2.06 0.03
CA GLU A 58 16.98 -1.00 0.02
C GLU A 58 17.59 0.30 -0.50
N LYS A 59 16.96 0.93 -1.51
CA LYS A 59 17.52 2.14 -2.12
C LYS A 59 17.46 3.39 -1.24
N THR A 60 16.62 3.38 -0.21
CA THR A 60 16.49 4.49 0.74
C THR A 60 17.16 4.16 2.08
N GLU A 61 17.33 5.18 2.91
CA GLU A 61 17.83 5.02 4.27
C GLU A 61 16.91 4.16 5.16
N THR A 62 15.61 4.12 4.82
CA THR A 62 14.58 3.49 5.65
C THR A 62 13.95 2.28 4.97
N PHE A 63 13.81 1.19 5.72
CA PHE A 63 13.15 -0.04 5.30
C PHE A 63 11.64 0.03 5.43
N GLY A 64 10.93 -0.75 4.59
CA GLY A 64 9.50 -1.01 4.72
C GLY A 64 8.64 -0.53 3.55
N GLY A 65 9.17 0.30 2.65
CA GLY A 65 8.46 0.74 1.44
C GLY A 65 7.02 1.18 1.70
N THR A 66 6.10 0.85 0.80
CA THR A 66 4.65 1.14 0.95
C THR A 66 4.01 0.34 2.10
N THR A 67 4.56 -0.81 2.47
CA THR A 67 4.04 -1.61 3.58
C THR A 67 3.99 -0.82 4.88
N ALA A 68 5.02 -0.01 5.17
CA ALA A 68 5.05 0.84 6.38
C ALA A 68 3.94 1.90 6.41
N PHE A 69 3.36 2.26 5.26
CA PHE A 69 2.27 3.23 5.11
C PHE A 69 0.88 2.60 5.20
N SER A 70 0.80 1.27 5.05
CA SER A 70 -0.44 0.52 4.91
C SER A 70 -1.19 0.33 6.23
N GLY A 71 -2.45 -0.13 6.14
CA GLY A 71 -3.25 -0.58 7.27
C GLY A 71 -2.80 -1.91 7.90
N GLY A 72 -1.80 -2.59 7.31
CA GLY A 72 -1.25 -3.84 7.83
C GLY A 72 -2.18 -5.06 7.68
N TRP A 73 -3.18 -4.99 6.80
CA TRP A 73 -4.10 -6.07 6.52
C TRP A 73 -3.54 -7.03 5.46
N LEU A 74 -3.76 -8.34 5.67
CA LEU A 74 -3.52 -9.41 4.72
C LEU A 74 -4.83 -10.16 4.50
N TRP A 75 -5.21 -10.40 3.24
CA TRP A 75 -6.36 -11.24 2.90
C TRP A 75 -5.89 -12.69 2.75
N VAL A 76 -6.23 -13.54 3.70
CA VAL A 76 -5.79 -14.94 3.80
C VAL A 76 -7.00 -15.81 4.16
N PRO A 77 -7.79 -16.25 3.16
CA PRO A 77 -8.87 -17.21 3.39
C PRO A 77 -8.33 -18.46 4.08
N ASN A 78 -9.11 -19.03 5.00
CA ASN A 78 -8.70 -20.17 5.82
C ASN A 78 -7.42 -19.92 6.65
N ALA A 79 -7.16 -18.65 7.06
CA ALA A 79 -6.09 -18.35 8.00
C ALA A 79 -6.19 -19.28 9.25
N PRO A 80 -5.05 -19.73 9.83
CA PRO A 80 -5.05 -20.60 11.01
C PRO A 80 -5.94 -20.12 12.15
N HIS A 81 -6.01 -18.80 12.36
CA HIS A 81 -6.92 -18.18 13.35
C HIS A 81 -8.40 -18.44 13.07
N ALA A 82 -8.82 -18.38 11.80
CA ALA A 82 -10.19 -18.63 11.41
C ALA A 82 -10.55 -20.12 11.62
N VAL A 83 -9.65 -21.02 11.23
CA VAL A 83 -9.81 -22.47 11.41
C VAL A 83 -9.89 -22.82 12.90
N ALA A 84 -8.98 -22.28 13.72
CA ALA A 84 -8.95 -22.50 15.17
C ALA A 84 -10.22 -21.97 15.88
N ALA A 85 -10.84 -20.91 15.34
CA ALA A 85 -12.10 -20.35 15.84
C ALA A 85 -13.35 -21.08 15.30
N GLY A 86 -13.21 -22.18 14.55
CA GLY A 86 -14.32 -22.89 13.91
C GLY A 86 -15.00 -22.08 12.79
N LYS A 87 -14.23 -21.18 12.14
CA LYS A 87 -14.66 -20.30 11.04
C LYS A 87 -13.92 -20.61 9.75
N GLY A 88 -13.30 -21.78 9.67
CA GLY A 88 -12.80 -22.30 8.40
C GLY A 88 -13.93 -22.45 7.39
N GLU A 89 -13.65 -22.25 6.12
CA GLU A 89 -14.62 -22.30 5.03
C GLU A 89 -14.18 -23.29 3.95
N ASP A 90 -15.14 -23.72 3.11
CA ASP A 90 -14.83 -24.45 1.90
C ASP A 90 -13.93 -23.58 0.99
N PRO A 91 -12.78 -24.08 0.51
CA PRO A 91 -11.92 -23.38 -0.42
C PRO A 91 -12.64 -22.88 -1.70
N GLU A 92 -13.77 -23.46 -2.06
CA GLU A 92 -14.57 -23.00 -3.20
C GLU A 92 -15.28 -21.66 -2.94
N GLY A 93 -15.52 -21.28 -1.68
CA GLY A 93 -16.09 -19.98 -1.33
C GLY A 93 -15.23 -18.80 -1.85
N PRO A 94 -13.96 -18.68 -1.46
CA PRO A 94 -13.04 -17.67 -1.99
C PRO A 94 -12.87 -17.72 -3.51
N ARG A 95 -12.81 -18.91 -4.13
CA ARG A 95 -12.72 -19.09 -5.58
C ARG A 95 -13.93 -18.52 -6.30
N THR A 96 -15.12 -18.87 -5.82
CA THR A 96 -16.40 -18.37 -6.37
C THR A 96 -16.46 -16.85 -6.28
N TYR A 97 -16.08 -16.26 -5.16
CA TYR A 97 -16.02 -14.82 -4.98
C TYR A 97 -15.07 -14.15 -5.97
N LEU A 98 -13.85 -14.67 -6.09
CA LEU A 98 -12.85 -14.12 -7.01
C LEU A 98 -13.26 -14.32 -8.48
N ARG A 99 -13.86 -15.45 -8.88
CA ARG A 99 -14.38 -15.63 -10.25
C ARG A 99 -15.41 -14.56 -10.62
N HIS A 100 -16.30 -14.20 -9.70
CA HIS A 100 -17.31 -13.17 -9.96
C HIS A 100 -16.69 -11.76 -10.11
N ILE A 101 -15.65 -11.44 -9.35
CA ILE A 101 -15.01 -10.12 -9.43
C ILE A 101 -14.04 -10.02 -10.61
N LEU A 102 -13.19 -11.03 -10.79
CA LEU A 102 -12.10 -10.99 -11.76
C LEU A 102 -12.58 -11.32 -13.19
N GLY A 103 -13.69 -12.04 -13.33
CA GLY A 103 -14.25 -12.38 -14.63
C GLY A 103 -13.22 -13.07 -15.53
N ASN A 104 -12.98 -12.51 -16.70
CA ASN A 104 -12.00 -13.00 -17.68
C ASN A 104 -10.52 -12.79 -17.26
N ARG A 105 -10.26 -12.16 -16.12
CA ARG A 105 -8.92 -12.00 -15.52
C ARG A 105 -8.63 -13.03 -14.43
N TYR A 106 -9.53 -13.97 -14.19
CA TYR A 106 -9.33 -15.04 -13.23
C TYR A 106 -8.31 -16.05 -13.74
N ASP A 107 -7.15 -16.09 -13.10
CA ASP A 107 -6.10 -17.08 -13.35
C ASP A 107 -6.19 -18.17 -12.28
N ALA A 108 -6.69 -19.35 -12.66
CA ALA A 108 -6.92 -20.45 -11.72
C ALA A 108 -5.60 -20.93 -11.08
N GLY A 109 -4.51 -21.02 -11.87
CA GLY A 109 -3.23 -21.51 -11.37
C GLY A 109 -2.63 -20.57 -10.32
N MET A 110 -2.66 -19.26 -10.56
CA MET A 110 -2.14 -18.27 -9.61
C MET A 110 -3.03 -18.14 -8.37
N ILE A 111 -4.36 -18.20 -8.53
CA ILE A 111 -5.30 -18.12 -7.41
C ILE A 111 -5.19 -19.38 -6.53
N ASP A 112 -5.12 -20.56 -7.11
CA ASP A 112 -5.00 -21.81 -6.36
C ASP A 112 -3.68 -21.87 -5.58
N ALA A 113 -2.56 -21.52 -6.23
CA ALA A 113 -1.26 -21.41 -5.56
C ALA A 113 -1.31 -20.44 -4.37
N TYR A 114 -1.99 -19.30 -4.55
CA TYR A 114 -2.17 -18.33 -3.47
C TYR A 114 -3.02 -18.87 -2.31
N LEU A 115 -4.19 -19.43 -2.61
CA LEU A 115 -5.13 -19.92 -1.59
C LEU A 115 -4.55 -21.09 -0.79
N GLU A 116 -3.70 -21.91 -1.41
CA GLU A 116 -2.97 -23.00 -0.75
C GLU A 116 -1.81 -22.47 0.11
N ALA A 117 -0.98 -21.59 -0.45
CA ALA A 117 0.24 -21.15 0.21
C ALA A 117 0.02 -20.07 1.28
N ALA A 118 -1.01 -19.21 1.16
CA ALA A 118 -1.21 -18.10 2.07
C ALA A 118 -1.45 -18.52 3.53
N PRO A 119 -2.28 -19.54 3.85
CA PRO A 119 -2.41 -20.06 5.21
C PRO A 119 -1.10 -20.67 5.74
N ARG A 120 -0.35 -21.40 4.89
CA ARG A 120 0.95 -21.97 5.24
C ARG A 120 1.98 -20.88 5.54
N MET A 121 2.04 -19.86 4.71
CA MET A 121 2.90 -18.68 4.91
C MET A 121 2.60 -18.02 6.25
N LEU A 122 1.32 -17.80 6.57
CA LEU A 122 0.92 -17.15 7.82
C LEU A 122 1.32 -18.00 9.04
N ASP A 123 1.05 -19.30 9.01
CA ASP A 123 1.44 -20.27 10.05
C ASP A 123 2.97 -20.30 10.24
N PHE A 124 3.72 -20.32 9.14
CA PHE A 124 5.19 -20.26 9.15
C PHE A 124 5.70 -19.00 9.87
N PHE A 125 5.19 -17.83 9.50
CA PHE A 125 5.65 -16.57 10.09
C PHE A 125 5.32 -16.47 11.58
N GLU A 126 4.14 -16.88 12.01
CA GLU A 126 3.74 -16.82 13.41
C GLU A 126 4.48 -17.82 14.28
N LYS A 127 4.75 -19.03 13.79
CA LYS A 127 5.45 -20.04 14.57
C LYS A 127 6.96 -19.83 14.66
N ASN A 128 7.56 -19.27 13.61
CA ASN A 128 9.02 -19.24 13.48
C ASN A 128 9.62 -17.85 13.60
N THR A 129 8.82 -16.77 13.75
CA THR A 129 9.35 -15.40 13.68
C THR A 129 8.69 -14.49 14.71
N ALA A 130 9.10 -13.22 14.74
CA ALA A 130 8.46 -12.18 15.55
C ALA A 130 7.13 -11.69 14.96
N VAL A 131 6.74 -12.16 13.77
CA VAL A 131 5.49 -11.76 13.12
C VAL A 131 4.31 -12.37 13.85
N HIS A 132 3.29 -11.55 14.12
CA HIS A 132 2.05 -11.99 14.76
C HIS A 132 0.88 -11.19 14.21
N PHE A 133 -0.26 -11.84 14.02
CA PHE A 133 -1.46 -11.24 13.48
C PHE A 133 -2.65 -11.35 14.44
N LEU A 134 -3.60 -10.45 14.26
CA LEU A 134 -4.92 -10.50 14.89
C LEU A 134 -5.97 -10.85 13.83
N PRO A 135 -6.97 -11.69 14.14
CA PRO A 135 -8.02 -12.06 13.20
C PRO A 135 -8.92 -10.88 12.87
N GLY A 136 -9.22 -10.70 11.59
CA GLY A 136 -10.19 -9.74 11.09
C GLY A 136 -11.61 -10.27 11.12
N SER A 137 -12.08 -10.67 12.29
CA SER A 137 -13.39 -11.31 12.47
C SER A 137 -14.58 -10.47 11.98
N ALA A 138 -14.42 -9.14 11.98
CA ALA A 138 -15.44 -8.18 11.56
C ALA A 138 -15.02 -7.41 10.28
N MET A 139 -14.04 -7.91 9.49
CA MET A 139 -13.61 -7.33 8.23
C MET A 139 -14.25 -8.08 7.06
N PRO A 140 -15.35 -7.58 6.46
CA PRO A 140 -16.01 -8.24 5.34
C PRO A 140 -15.22 -8.05 4.05
N ASP A 141 -15.47 -8.92 3.08
CA ASP A 141 -15.09 -8.67 1.69
C ASP A 141 -15.79 -7.42 1.15
N PHE A 142 -15.15 -6.70 0.25
CA PHE A 142 -15.62 -5.38 -0.20
C PHE A 142 -16.94 -5.44 -0.97
N HIS A 143 -17.13 -6.48 -1.77
CA HIS A 143 -18.34 -6.70 -2.57
C HIS A 143 -19.23 -7.76 -1.89
N GLY A 144 -19.69 -7.46 -0.69
CA GLY A 144 -20.35 -8.40 0.21
C GLY A 144 -21.69 -8.98 -0.27
N ASN A 145 -22.23 -8.49 -1.40
CA ASN A 145 -23.46 -9.01 -2.04
C ASN A 145 -23.17 -10.05 -3.13
N LEU A 146 -21.90 -10.28 -3.50
CA LEU A 146 -21.53 -11.26 -4.50
C LEU A 146 -21.52 -12.68 -3.93
N PRO A 147 -21.82 -13.71 -4.77
CA PRO A 147 -21.67 -15.10 -4.36
C PRO A 147 -20.27 -15.40 -3.85
N GLY A 148 -20.18 -16.17 -2.78
CA GLY A 148 -18.90 -16.52 -2.16
C GLY A 148 -18.25 -15.43 -1.31
N ALA A 149 -18.84 -14.22 -1.19
CA ALA A 149 -18.34 -13.16 -0.31
C ALA A 149 -18.48 -13.52 1.19
N ALA A 150 -17.46 -13.19 1.99
CA ALA A 150 -17.46 -13.42 3.42
C ALA A 150 -17.77 -12.14 4.23
N LYS A 151 -18.41 -12.32 5.38
CA LYS A 151 -18.73 -11.23 6.33
C LYS A 151 -17.59 -10.95 7.31
N GLY A 152 -16.48 -11.67 7.21
CA GLY A 152 -15.29 -11.57 8.06
C GLY A 152 -14.42 -12.82 7.99
N TRP A 153 -13.35 -12.86 8.79
CA TRP A 153 -12.45 -13.99 9.00
C TRP A 153 -11.49 -14.33 7.85
N ARG A 154 -11.63 -13.71 6.67
CA ARG A 154 -10.68 -13.87 5.55
C ARG A 154 -9.48 -12.95 5.63
N SER A 155 -9.53 -11.91 6.45
CA SER A 155 -8.40 -10.99 6.61
C SER A 155 -7.83 -11.09 8.01
N VAL A 156 -6.51 -10.85 8.11
CA VAL A 156 -5.79 -10.68 9.37
C VAL A 156 -5.08 -9.34 9.35
N VAL A 157 -4.80 -8.77 10.52
CA VAL A 157 -4.07 -7.50 10.65
C VAL A 157 -2.85 -7.68 11.54
N ALA A 158 -1.74 -7.01 11.21
CA ALA A 158 -0.54 -7.07 12.03
C ALA A 158 -0.82 -6.60 13.46
N ALA A 159 -0.47 -7.43 14.45
CA ALA A 159 -0.61 -7.10 15.85
C ALA A 159 0.30 -5.91 16.22
N PRO A 160 -0.12 -5.00 17.10
CA PRO A 160 0.73 -3.92 17.59
C PRO A 160 2.09 -4.45 18.09
N TYR A 161 3.15 -3.66 17.90
CA TYR A 161 4.51 -4.08 18.23
C TYR A 161 5.26 -3.01 19.02
N ASP A 162 6.10 -3.41 19.97
CA ASP A 162 6.97 -2.50 20.68
C ASP A 162 8.24 -2.24 19.85
N GLY A 163 8.35 -1.02 19.33
CA GLY A 163 9.50 -0.59 18.53
C GLY A 163 10.82 -0.58 19.30
N LEU A 164 10.80 -0.58 20.64
CA LEU A 164 12.02 -0.67 21.48
C LEU A 164 12.78 -1.98 21.23
N VAL A 165 12.09 -3.06 20.89
CA VAL A 165 12.69 -4.36 20.58
C VAL A 165 13.60 -4.31 19.34
N LEU A 166 13.41 -3.32 18.46
CA LEU A 166 14.24 -3.15 17.26
C LEU A 166 15.63 -2.60 17.56
N GLY A 167 15.86 -1.99 18.73
CA GLY A 167 17.12 -1.33 19.02
C GLY A 167 17.51 -0.30 17.96
N GLY A 168 18.73 -0.38 17.44
CA GLY A 168 19.23 0.53 16.39
C GLY A 168 18.44 0.50 15.08
N LEU A 169 17.80 -0.63 14.74
CA LEU A 169 16.97 -0.77 13.54
C LEU A 169 15.72 0.12 13.58
N ALA A 170 15.28 0.57 14.75
CA ALA A 170 14.15 1.48 14.86
C ALA A 170 14.39 2.77 14.08
N GLY A 171 15.62 3.29 14.01
CA GLY A 171 15.99 4.47 13.22
C GLY A 171 15.79 4.27 11.72
N HIS A 172 15.99 3.07 11.23
CA HIS A 172 15.85 2.70 9.82
C HIS A 172 14.45 2.21 9.46
N LEU A 173 13.51 2.10 10.38
CA LEU A 173 12.12 1.79 10.06
C LEU A 173 11.42 3.02 9.48
N ARG A 174 10.88 2.91 8.25
CA ARG A 174 10.09 3.98 7.60
C ARG A 174 8.91 4.39 8.48
N GLN A 175 8.76 5.69 8.68
CA GLN A 175 7.62 6.24 9.44
C GLN A 175 6.32 6.13 8.62
N PRO A 176 5.14 6.04 9.25
CA PRO A 176 3.86 6.09 8.56
C PRO A 176 3.65 7.46 7.89
N ILE A 177 2.65 7.54 7.00
CA ILE A 177 2.27 8.81 6.35
C ILE A 177 1.93 9.84 7.44
N PRO A 178 2.63 10.99 7.52
CA PRO A 178 2.43 11.95 8.60
C PRO A 178 0.97 12.44 8.73
N GLU A 179 0.29 12.65 7.61
CA GLU A 179 -1.08 13.14 7.53
C GLU A 179 -2.10 12.16 8.14
N THR A 180 -1.80 10.86 8.16
CA THR A 180 -2.66 9.82 8.76
C THR A 180 -2.43 9.64 10.26
N THR A 181 -1.39 10.25 10.83
CA THR A 181 -1.02 10.12 12.24
C THR A 181 -1.60 11.24 13.12
N LEU A 182 -1.58 11.04 14.43
CA LEU A 182 -1.78 12.09 15.41
C LEU A 182 -0.41 12.49 15.99
N LEU A 183 0.16 13.62 15.53
CA LEU A 183 1.50 14.09 15.92
C LEU A 183 2.61 13.03 15.77
N GLY A 184 2.54 12.22 14.71
CA GLY A 184 3.48 11.11 14.48
C GLY A 184 3.08 9.77 15.13
N MET A 185 2.06 9.75 15.97
CA MET A 185 1.50 8.54 16.55
C MET A 185 0.55 7.85 15.58
N GLY A 186 0.83 6.62 15.19
CA GLY A 186 -0.09 5.78 14.45
C GLY A 186 -1.30 5.36 15.29
N ILE A 187 -2.47 5.30 14.66
CA ILE A 187 -3.69 4.75 15.26
C ILE A 187 -3.97 3.40 14.60
N GLY A 188 -4.08 2.36 15.41
CA GLY A 188 -4.34 1.00 14.93
C GLY A 188 -5.77 0.83 14.41
N SER A 189 -5.93 -0.08 13.45
CA SER A 189 -7.27 -0.46 12.95
C SER A 189 -8.10 -1.14 14.05
N GLY A 190 -9.43 -1.13 13.91
CA GLY A 190 -10.35 -1.81 14.81
C GLY A 190 -10.54 -1.13 16.16
N VAL A 191 -10.20 -1.81 17.26
CA VAL A 191 -10.50 -1.34 18.63
C VAL A 191 -9.79 -0.02 18.96
N ASP A 192 -8.53 0.14 18.57
CA ASP A 192 -7.75 1.37 18.81
C ASP A 192 -8.44 2.59 18.16
N MET A 193 -8.79 2.48 16.87
CA MET A 193 -9.53 3.52 16.14
C MET A 193 -10.86 3.86 16.84
N ARG A 194 -11.62 2.84 17.28
CA ARG A 194 -12.88 3.06 17.99
C ARG A 194 -12.68 3.83 19.29
N MET A 195 -11.64 3.52 20.08
CA MET A 195 -11.32 4.26 21.31
C MET A 195 -11.00 5.73 21.01
N PHE A 196 -10.23 6.03 19.96
CA PHE A 196 -9.95 7.41 19.57
C PHE A 196 -11.22 8.16 19.12
N LEU A 197 -12.10 7.55 18.34
CA LEU A 197 -13.35 8.16 17.87
C LEU A 197 -14.39 8.36 18.99
N THR A 198 -14.28 7.63 20.11
CA THR A 198 -15.22 7.72 21.23
C THR A 198 -14.64 8.38 22.48
N ALA A 199 -13.41 8.89 22.41
CA ALA A 199 -12.68 9.46 23.56
C ALA A 199 -13.45 10.60 24.29
N THR A 200 -14.21 11.42 23.55
CA THR A 200 -14.99 12.53 24.13
C THR A 200 -16.34 12.08 24.71
N ARG A 201 -16.72 10.80 24.61
CA ARG A 201 -18.04 10.28 25.01
C ARG A 201 -17.98 9.11 25.97
N SER A 202 -16.78 8.58 26.27
CA SER A 202 -16.57 7.43 27.14
C SER A 202 -15.36 7.64 28.02
N LEU A 203 -15.53 7.60 29.34
CA LEU A 203 -14.43 7.69 30.31
C LEU A 203 -13.35 6.63 30.10
N ARG A 204 -13.77 5.39 29.73
CA ARG A 204 -12.84 4.31 29.40
C ARG A 204 -12.00 4.66 28.16
N ALA A 205 -12.64 5.18 27.11
CA ALA A 205 -11.94 5.57 25.88
C ALA A 205 -11.05 6.81 26.14
N PHE A 206 -11.50 7.77 26.94
CA PHE A 206 -10.70 8.92 27.35
C PHE A 206 -9.44 8.49 28.10
N ALA A 207 -9.55 7.63 29.11
CA ALA A 207 -8.40 7.11 29.87
C ALA A 207 -7.43 6.36 28.96
N TYR A 208 -7.94 5.51 28.04
CA TYR A 208 -7.13 4.80 27.06
C TYR A 208 -6.34 5.76 26.17
N VAL A 209 -7.03 6.73 25.54
CA VAL A 209 -6.38 7.71 24.63
C VAL A 209 -5.36 8.57 25.39
N THR A 210 -5.68 9.01 26.60
CA THR A 210 -4.74 9.76 27.46
C THR A 210 -3.49 8.95 27.73
N GLY A 211 -3.61 7.66 28.10
CA GLY A 211 -2.47 6.76 28.28
C GLY A 211 -1.62 6.61 27.02
N ARG A 212 -2.27 6.48 25.83
CA ARG A 212 -1.59 6.42 24.53
C ARG A 212 -0.81 7.72 24.23
N VAL A 213 -1.41 8.89 24.47
CA VAL A 213 -0.79 10.19 24.25
C VAL A 213 0.40 10.42 25.20
N LEU A 214 0.26 10.09 26.48
CA LEU A 214 1.35 10.20 27.46
C LEU A 214 2.53 9.28 27.11
N LYS A 215 2.23 8.02 26.74
CA LYS A 215 3.26 7.10 26.24
C LYS A 215 3.96 7.65 25.01
N HIS A 216 3.20 8.19 24.05
CA HIS A 216 3.76 8.80 22.84
C HIS A 216 4.62 10.02 23.14
N ALA A 217 4.20 10.90 24.06
CA ALA A 217 5.00 12.06 24.50
C ALA A 217 6.34 11.60 25.08
N ARG A 218 6.34 10.56 25.93
CA ARG A 218 7.57 9.94 26.44
C ARG A 218 8.43 9.40 25.29
N ASP A 219 7.85 8.67 24.33
CA ASP A 219 8.56 8.11 23.19
C ASP A 219 9.22 9.21 22.33
N LEU A 220 8.55 10.37 22.15
CA LEU A 220 9.13 11.52 21.44
C LEU A 220 10.34 12.12 22.16
N VAL A 221 10.29 12.23 23.49
CA VAL A 221 11.40 12.77 24.29
C VAL A 221 12.64 11.87 24.20
N PHE A 222 12.46 10.54 24.35
CA PHE A 222 13.60 9.63 24.45
C PHE A 222 14.03 9.02 23.10
N HIS A 223 13.11 8.91 22.13
CA HIS A 223 13.35 8.19 20.86
C HIS A 223 13.05 9.03 19.62
N ARG A 224 12.54 10.25 19.77
CA ARG A 224 12.16 11.20 18.69
C ARG A 224 11.16 10.62 17.67
N ARG A 225 10.48 9.52 18.03
CA ARG A 225 9.46 8.85 17.22
C ARG A 225 8.53 8.02 18.10
N ALA A 226 7.35 7.65 17.54
CA ALA A 226 6.46 6.68 18.19
C ALA A 226 7.11 5.31 18.25
N MET A 227 7.16 4.70 19.43
CA MET A 227 7.68 3.34 19.63
C MET A 227 6.56 2.30 19.75
N GLN A 228 5.32 2.69 19.93
CA GLN A 228 4.19 1.78 19.77
C GLN A 228 3.81 1.72 18.29
N LEU A 229 4.32 0.70 17.60
CA LEU A 229 4.07 0.47 16.19
C LEU A 229 2.70 -0.20 16.00
N VAL A 230 1.97 0.21 14.96
CA VAL A 230 0.66 -0.34 14.60
C VAL A 230 0.55 -0.51 13.08
N ASN A 231 -0.44 -1.26 12.60
CA ASN A 231 -0.74 -1.42 11.18
C ASN A 231 0.49 -1.94 10.39
N GLY A 232 0.70 -1.48 9.17
CA GLY A 232 1.84 -1.87 8.33
C GLY A 232 3.20 -1.51 8.93
N ASN A 233 3.27 -0.47 9.78
CA ASN A 233 4.49 -0.13 10.50
C ASN A 233 4.87 -1.21 11.52
N ALA A 234 3.89 -1.82 12.20
CA ALA A 234 4.11 -2.98 13.07
C ALA A 234 4.55 -4.21 12.27
N LEU A 235 3.94 -4.46 11.10
CA LEU A 235 4.33 -5.57 10.24
C LEU A 235 5.80 -5.48 9.83
N VAL A 236 6.22 -4.30 9.32
CA VAL A 236 7.62 -4.09 8.93
C VAL A 236 8.56 -4.21 10.12
N GLY A 237 8.20 -3.64 11.27
CA GLY A 237 9.01 -3.77 12.49
C GLY A 237 9.24 -5.23 12.89
N ARG A 238 8.19 -6.05 12.86
CA ARG A 238 8.26 -7.49 13.15
C ARG A 238 9.10 -8.25 12.12
N LEU A 239 8.94 -7.94 10.83
CA LEU A 239 9.75 -8.55 9.75
C LEU A 239 11.22 -8.16 9.85
N LEU A 240 11.55 -6.89 10.16
CA LEU A 240 12.93 -6.44 10.37
C LEU A 240 13.58 -7.15 11.58
N ARG A 241 12.83 -7.29 12.66
CA ARG A 241 13.31 -8.06 13.82
C ARG A 241 13.58 -9.51 13.43
N SER A 242 12.67 -10.15 12.72
CA SER A 242 12.80 -11.52 12.25
C SER A 242 13.99 -11.71 11.31
N ALA A 243 14.26 -10.72 10.44
CA ALA A 243 15.43 -10.71 9.57
C ALA A 243 16.73 -10.58 10.37
N ALA A 244 16.77 -9.67 11.35
CA ALA A 244 17.93 -9.51 12.22
C ALA A 244 18.23 -10.77 13.06
N ASP A 245 17.20 -11.41 13.62
CA ASP A 245 17.33 -12.66 14.39
C ASP A 245 17.92 -13.80 13.56
N ARG A 246 17.74 -13.76 12.22
CA ARG A 246 18.28 -14.72 11.25
C ARG A 246 19.55 -14.24 10.55
N ARG A 247 20.16 -13.14 11.03
CA ARG A 247 21.39 -12.56 10.49
C ARG A 247 21.33 -12.18 9.03
N VAL A 248 20.12 -11.82 8.53
CA VAL A 248 19.95 -11.22 7.20
C VAL A 248 20.73 -9.91 7.15
N ARG A 249 21.53 -9.72 6.12
CA ARG A 249 22.29 -8.49 5.90
C ARG A 249 21.38 -7.42 5.31
N LEU A 250 21.03 -6.41 6.10
CA LEU A 250 20.16 -5.30 5.72
C LEU A 250 21.02 -4.12 5.25
N TRP A 251 20.94 -3.78 3.96
CA TRP A 251 21.72 -2.70 3.34
C TRP A 251 20.81 -1.53 2.97
N PRO A 252 20.75 -0.46 3.78
CA PRO A 252 20.08 0.78 3.39
C PRO A 252 20.95 1.56 2.39
N ASN A 253 20.35 2.50 1.65
CA ASN A 253 21.01 3.31 0.63
C ASN A 253 21.74 2.49 -0.45
N ALA A 254 21.21 1.31 -0.80
CA ALA A 254 21.76 0.36 -1.75
C ALA A 254 20.76 0.06 -2.88
N GLY A 255 20.58 1.01 -3.79
CA GLY A 255 19.65 0.89 -4.91
C GLY A 255 20.19 0.02 -6.03
N ALA A 256 19.45 -0.99 -6.49
CA ALA A 256 19.87 -1.79 -7.64
C ALA A 256 19.77 -0.98 -8.95
N HIS A 257 20.84 -1.06 -9.76
CA HIS A 257 20.96 -0.34 -11.02
C HIS A 257 20.89 -1.26 -12.23
N ASP A 258 21.64 -2.36 -12.19
CA ASP A 258 21.71 -3.36 -13.24
C ASP A 258 21.70 -4.77 -12.65
N LEU A 259 21.29 -5.76 -13.45
CA LEU A 259 21.43 -7.17 -13.12
C LEU A 259 22.74 -7.73 -13.66
N LEU A 260 23.41 -8.58 -12.87
CA LEU A 260 24.54 -9.40 -13.31
C LEU A 260 23.98 -10.68 -13.94
N ARG A 261 24.59 -11.11 -15.06
CA ARG A 261 24.12 -12.27 -15.83
C ARG A 261 25.28 -13.17 -16.23
N ASP A 262 25.00 -14.47 -16.29
CA ASP A 262 25.82 -15.47 -16.96
C ASP A 262 24.93 -16.20 -17.98
N GLY A 263 25.12 -15.88 -19.25
CA GLY A 263 24.22 -16.29 -20.31
C GLY A 263 22.76 -15.83 -20.04
N PRO A 264 21.80 -16.76 -20.03
CA PRO A 264 20.40 -16.44 -19.72
C PRO A 264 20.11 -16.27 -18.22
N ARG A 265 21.00 -16.74 -17.33
CA ARG A 265 20.81 -16.77 -15.89
C ARG A 265 21.14 -15.42 -15.26
N VAL A 266 20.28 -14.91 -14.38
CA VAL A 266 20.57 -13.80 -13.49
C VAL A 266 21.37 -14.32 -12.30
N THR A 267 22.56 -13.72 -12.07
CA THR A 267 23.52 -14.15 -11.05
C THR A 267 23.81 -13.09 -10.00
N GLY A 268 23.08 -11.97 -10.00
CA GLY A 268 23.26 -10.90 -9.03
C GLY A 268 22.81 -9.54 -9.53
N ALA A 269 23.29 -8.50 -8.89
CA ALA A 269 23.02 -7.12 -9.30
C ALA A 269 24.18 -6.18 -8.96
N VAL A 270 24.23 -5.04 -9.66
CA VAL A 270 25.07 -3.88 -9.33
C VAL A 270 24.24 -2.93 -8.48
N LEU A 271 24.68 -2.69 -7.26
CA LEU A 271 24.03 -1.79 -6.31
C LEU A 271 24.76 -0.44 -6.26
N LYS A 272 24.03 0.68 -6.34
CA LYS A 272 24.56 2.01 -6.04
C LYS A 272 24.49 2.24 -4.54
N THR A 273 25.65 2.48 -3.92
CA THR A 273 25.76 2.85 -2.50
C THR A 273 26.44 4.22 -2.34
N PRO A 274 26.36 4.86 -1.17
CA PRO A 274 27.07 6.13 -0.91
C PRO A 274 28.58 6.04 -1.14
N ASP A 275 29.16 4.86 -0.94
CA ASP A 275 30.59 4.60 -1.09
C ASP A 275 31.00 4.12 -2.50
N GLY A 276 30.08 4.20 -3.47
CA GLY A 276 30.29 3.75 -4.84
C GLY A 276 29.53 2.47 -5.19
N PRO A 277 29.68 1.97 -6.44
CA PRO A 277 29.00 0.77 -6.89
C PRO A 277 29.54 -0.49 -6.22
N VAL A 278 28.63 -1.44 -5.92
CA VAL A 278 28.95 -2.76 -5.36
C VAL A 278 28.35 -3.83 -6.27
N HIS A 279 29.18 -4.75 -6.73
CA HIS A 279 28.73 -5.96 -7.45
C HIS A 279 28.38 -7.04 -6.46
N VAL A 280 27.10 -7.43 -6.39
CA VAL A 280 26.63 -8.50 -5.49
C VAL A 280 26.32 -9.73 -6.32
N VAL A 281 27.07 -10.80 -6.10
CA VAL A 281 26.81 -12.12 -6.70
C VAL A 281 25.85 -12.87 -5.80
N ALA A 282 24.71 -13.29 -6.36
CA ALA A 282 23.68 -14.12 -5.74
C ALA A 282 23.74 -15.52 -6.35
N LYS A 283 24.22 -16.53 -5.60
CA LYS A 283 24.48 -17.86 -6.12
C LYS A 283 23.22 -18.61 -6.55
N ARG A 284 22.08 -18.34 -5.89
CA ARG A 284 20.83 -19.06 -6.09
C ARG A 284 19.76 -18.23 -6.76
N GLY A 285 19.69 -16.94 -6.49
CA GLY A 285 18.69 -16.10 -7.15
C GLY A 285 18.59 -14.66 -6.63
N VAL A 286 17.91 -13.85 -7.43
CA VAL A 286 17.57 -12.46 -7.17
C VAL A 286 16.05 -12.31 -7.07
N VAL A 287 15.55 -11.69 -6.01
CA VAL A 287 14.12 -11.39 -5.82
C VAL A 287 13.88 -9.91 -5.99
N LEU A 288 13.06 -9.52 -6.97
CA LEU A 288 12.61 -8.14 -7.19
C LEU A 288 11.37 -7.86 -6.33
N ALA A 289 11.46 -6.86 -5.45
CA ALA A 289 10.39 -6.46 -4.53
C ALA A 289 10.41 -4.95 -4.25
N THR A 290 10.67 -4.13 -5.29
CA THR A 290 10.94 -2.68 -5.21
C THR A 290 9.67 -1.83 -5.04
N GLY A 291 8.49 -2.43 -5.20
CA GLY A 291 7.20 -1.80 -4.90
C GLY A 291 6.45 -1.22 -6.09
N GLY A 292 6.73 -1.68 -7.30
CA GLY A 292 6.03 -1.30 -8.52
C GLY A 292 6.40 0.10 -9.03
N PHE A 293 5.51 0.70 -9.84
CA PHE A 293 5.76 1.94 -10.57
C PHE A 293 4.82 3.12 -10.25
N PRO A 294 4.32 3.30 -9.03
CA PRO A 294 3.27 4.30 -8.75
C PRO A 294 3.73 5.76 -8.88
N ASN A 295 5.02 6.02 -9.08
CA ASN A 295 5.59 7.34 -9.36
C ASN A 295 6.49 7.36 -10.60
N ASP A 296 6.35 6.42 -11.52
CA ASP A 296 6.97 6.40 -12.83
C ASP A 296 6.04 7.10 -13.83
N ALA A 297 6.37 8.33 -14.22
CA ALA A 297 5.51 9.16 -15.05
C ALA A 297 5.22 8.52 -16.43
N ASP A 298 6.23 7.88 -17.04
CA ASP A 298 6.10 7.28 -18.37
C ASP A 298 5.18 6.07 -18.35
N ARG A 299 5.30 5.22 -17.32
CA ARG A 299 4.43 4.05 -17.13
C ARG A 299 3.01 4.45 -16.75
N LEU A 300 2.84 5.48 -15.90
CA LEU A 300 1.53 6.02 -15.58
C LEU A 300 0.85 6.58 -16.83
N GLN A 301 1.59 7.34 -17.65
CA GLN A 301 1.09 7.85 -18.92
C GLN A 301 0.72 6.72 -19.90
N ALA A 302 1.49 5.64 -19.93
CA ALA A 302 1.23 4.52 -20.85
C ALA A 302 0.06 3.61 -20.42
N LEU A 303 -0.21 3.50 -19.12
CA LEU A 303 -1.10 2.46 -18.56
C LEU A 303 -2.37 3.00 -17.90
N LEU A 304 -2.45 4.30 -17.57
CA LEU A 304 -3.64 4.88 -16.92
C LEU A 304 -4.40 5.79 -17.89
N PRO A 305 -5.61 5.39 -18.34
CA PRO A 305 -6.38 6.16 -19.33
C PRO A 305 -6.63 7.62 -18.91
N HIS A 306 -6.98 7.87 -17.65
CA HIS A 306 -7.21 9.22 -17.16
C HIS A 306 -5.94 10.11 -17.17
N VAL A 307 -4.74 9.52 -17.06
CA VAL A 307 -3.48 10.27 -17.19
C VAL A 307 -3.24 10.63 -18.65
N GLN A 308 -3.53 9.74 -19.59
CA GLN A 308 -3.49 10.01 -21.02
C GLN A 308 -4.44 11.16 -21.41
N GLU A 309 -5.57 11.26 -20.74
CA GLU A 309 -6.57 12.33 -20.91
C GLU A 309 -6.24 13.63 -20.15
N GLY A 310 -5.06 13.71 -19.50
CA GLY A 310 -4.58 14.91 -18.83
C GLY A 310 -4.98 15.05 -17.35
N THR A 311 -5.57 14.03 -16.74
CA THR A 311 -5.82 14.01 -15.29
C THR A 311 -4.58 13.52 -14.54
N PRO A 312 -3.98 14.32 -13.65
CA PRO A 312 -2.84 13.86 -12.84
C PRO A 312 -3.23 12.74 -11.88
N HIS A 313 -2.30 11.80 -11.67
CA HIS A 313 -2.45 10.70 -10.71
C HIS A 313 -1.52 10.88 -9.50
N TYR A 314 -2.07 10.70 -8.29
CA TYR A 314 -1.32 10.93 -7.04
C TYR A 314 -1.30 9.68 -6.16
N SER A 315 -0.24 8.89 -6.24
CA SER A 315 -0.12 7.72 -5.38
C SER A 315 0.25 8.08 -3.94
N ALA A 316 -0.37 7.43 -2.96
CA ALA A 316 0.01 7.51 -1.54
C ALA A 316 1.21 6.60 -1.19
N ALA A 317 1.78 5.88 -2.15
CA ALA A 317 3.02 5.14 -2.00
C ALA A 317 4.23 6.09 -1.87
N PRO A 318 5.38 5.62 -1.33
CA PRO A 318 6.60 6.41 -1.30
C PRO A 318 7.00 6.90 -2.70
N VAL A 319 7.40 8.16 -2.81
CA VAL A 319 7.82 8.78 -4.09
C VAL A 319 9.00 8.04 -4.75
N THR A 320 9.73 7.27 -3.97
CA THR A 320 10.85 6.45 -4.41
C THR A 320 10.44 5.17 -5.14
N ASN A 321 9.16 4.78 -5.15
CA ASN A 321 8.69 3.62 -5.93
C ASN A 321 8.49 4.05 -7.39
N SER A 322 9.52 3.88 -8.21
CA SER A 322 9.68 4.45 -9.56
C SER A 322 9.91 3.38 -10.64
N GLY A 323 9.41 2.16 -10.46
CA GLY A 323 9.47 1.12 -11.49
C GLY A 323 10.83 0.44 -11.65
N ASP A 324 11.74 0.54 -10.68
CA ASP A 324 13.09 -0.01 -10.80
C ASP A 324 13.09 -1.53 -11.04
N GLY A 325 12.27 -2.28 -10.28
CA GLY A 325 12.16 -3.73 -10.44
C GLY A 325 11.66 -4.14 -11.81
N LEU A 326 10.69 -3.39 -12.36
CA LEU A 326 10.16 -3.65 -13.69
C LEU A 326 11.22 -3.43 -14.76
N ARG A 327 11.97 -2.32 -14.67
CA ARG A 327 13.08 -2.01 -15.58
C ARG A 327 14.17 -3.09 -15.51
N LEU A 328 14.51 -3.55 -14.31
CA LEU A 328 15.49 -4.62 -14.13
C LEU A 328 14.99 -5.94 -14.74
N ALA A 329 13.71 -6.31 -14.54
CA ALA A 329 13.14 -7.51 -15.14
C ALA A 329 13.14 -7.44 -16.67
N GLU A 330 12.72 -6.30 -17.26
CA GLU A 330 12.73 -6.10 -18.71
C GLU A 330 14.16 -6.20 -19.29
N SER A 331 15.18 -5.68 -18.60
CA SER A 331 16.58 -5.80 -19.04
C SER A 331 17.08 -7.26 -19.07
N ALA A 332 16.46 -8.13 -18.28
CA ALA A 332 16.73 -9.56 -18.26
C ALA A 332 15.82 -10.38 -19.22
N GLY A 333 14.95 -9.72 -20.00
CA GLY A 333 14.00 -10.35 -20.90
C GLY A 333 12.67 -10.73 -20.23
N GLY A 334 12.45 -10.32 -18.98
CA GLY A 334 11.18 -10.51 -18.27
C GLY A 334 10.05 -9.70 -18.88
N ARG A 335 8.85 -10.27 -18.87
CA ARG A 335 7.63 -9.65 -19.42
C ARG A 335 6.90 -8.86 -18.34
N VAL A 336 6.53 -7.61 -18.65
CA VAL A 336 5.66 -6.76 -17.82
C VAL A 336 4.26 -6.74 -18.43
N SER A 337 3.26 -7.05 -17.63
CA SER A 337 1.86 -7.10 -18.06
C SER A 337 1.32 -5.71 -18.40
N ARG A 338 0.54 -5.65 -19.49
CA ARG A 338 -0.19 -4.45 -19.94
C ARG A 338 -1.71 -4.68 -20.03
N THR A 339 -2.18 -5.82 -19.52
CA THR A 339 -3.54 -6.30 -19.77
C THR A 339 -4.42 -6.35 -18.52
N MET A 340 -4.10 -5.58 -17.48
CA MET A 340 -4.95 -5.45 -16.28
C MET A 340 -6.23 -4.67 -16.55
N THR A 341 -7.29 -4.95 -15.80
CA THR A 341 -8.51 -4.13 -15.83
C THR A 341 -8.19 -2.71 -15.39
N ASP A 342 -7.53 -2.57 -14.23
CA ASP A 342 -6.92 -1.32 -13.77
C ASP A 342 -5.44 -1.58 -13.45
N ALA A 343 -4.55 -0.75 -13.98
CA ALA A 343 -3.10 -0.92 -13.76
C ALA A 343 -2.65 -0.47 -12.37
N ALA A 344 -3.47 0.31 -11.66
CA ALA A 344 -3.17 0.83 -10.32
C ALA A 344 -4.23 0.40 -9.29
N ALA A 345 -3.78 0.19 -8.04
CA ALA A 345 -4.63 -0.04 -6.88
C ALA A 345 -5.24 1.29 -6.43
N TYR A 346 -6.32 1.73 -7.08
CA TYR A 346 -6.90 3.04 -6.88
C TYR A 346 -7.35 3.33 -5.45
N ALA A 347 -7.16 4.58 -5.03
CA ALA A 347 -7.68 5.15 -3.79
C ALA A 347 -7.88 6.66 -3.97
N PRO A 348 -8.99 7.25 -3.50
CA PRO A 348 -9.19 8.69 -3.52
C PRO A 348 -8.17 9.37 -2.60
N VAL A 349 -7.53 10.41 -3.09
CA VAL A 349 -6.46 11.14 -2.39
C VAL A 349 -6.81 12.62 -2.29
N SER A 350 -6.53 13.23 -1.14
CA SER A 350 -6.45 14.69 -1.01
C SER A 350 -5.01 15.16 -0.88
N LEU A 351 -4.70 16.30 -1.48
CA LEU A 351 -3.38 16.92 -1.44
C LEU A 351 -3.29 17.85 -0.24
N VAL A 352 -2.39 17.55 0.68
CA VAL A 352 -2.25 18.24 1.97
C VAL A 352 -1.07 19.20 1.93
N PRO A 353 -1.27 20.53 1.94
CA PRO A 353 -0.17 21.50 1.96
C PRO A 353 0.67 21.35 3.24
N ARG A 354 2.00 21.23 3.07
CA ARG A 354 2.98 21.15 4.16
C ARG A 354 3.72 22.47 4.33
N PRO A 355 4.32 22.71 5.52
CA PRO A 355 5.06 23.95 5.80
C PRO A 355 6.28 24.19 4.89
N ASP A 356 6.86 23.13 4.35
CA ASP A 356 8.00 23.17 3.42
C ASP A 356 7.59 23.42 1.95
N GLY A 357 6.31 23.68 1.69
CA GLY A 357 5.76 23.87 0.35
C GLY A 357 5.45 22.58 -0.41
N SER A 358 5.82 21.42 0.11
CA SER A 358 5.47 20.14 -0.49
C SER A 358 4.00 19.77 -0.27
N LEU A 359 3.51 18.81 -1.08
CA LEU A 359 2.15 18.28 -0.94
C LEU A 359 2.19 16.86 -0.36
N GLY A 360 1.64 16.70 0.84
CA GLY A 360 1.31 15.40 1.40
C GLY A 360 0.15 14.76 0.64
N ARG A 361 0.02 13.45 0.76
CA ARG A 361 -1.04 12.68 0.09
C ARG A 361 -1.80 11.89 1.15
N PHE A 362 -3.05 12.27 1.40
CA PHE A 362 -3.90 11.56 2.36
C PHE A 362 -4.86 10.63 1.60
N PRO A 363 -4.78 9.30 1.78
CA PRO A 363 -5.72 8.37 1.18
C PRO A 363 -7.01 8.28 2.01
N HIS A 364 -8.16 8.53 1.38
CA HIS A 364 -9.48 8.50 2.00
C HIS A 364 -10.06 7.08 1.94
N LEU A 365 -9.80 6.26 2.96
CA LEU A 365 -10.16 4.83 2.94
C LEU A 365 -11.39 4.50 3.79
N VAL A 366 -11.59 5.17 4.92
CA VAL A 366 -12.55 4.77 5.96
C VAL A 366 -13.65 5.80 6.20
N GLU A 367 -13.29 7.10 6.35
CA GLU A 367 -14.21 8.16 6.79
C GLU A 367 -15.37 8.41 5.82
N ARG A 368 -15.18 8.07 4.54
CA ARG A 368 -16.23 8.19 3.50
C ARG A 368 -17.47 7.35 3.83
N GLY A 369 -17.30 6.24 4.55
CA GLY A 369 -18.39 5.37 4.99
C GLY A 369 -19.17 5.88 6.21
N LYS A 370 -18.70 6.94 6.90
CA LYS A 370 -19.37 7.48 8.10
C LYS A 370 -20.63 8.26 7.73
N PRO A 371 -21.67 8.30 8.63
CA PRO A 371 -22.91 9.01 8.35
C PRO A 371 -22.71 10.54 8.33
N GLY A 372 -23.33 11.23 7.36
CA GLY A 372 -23.30 12.71 7.25
C GLY A 372 -22.25 13.27 6.31
N ILE A 373 -21.84 12.50 5.30
CA ILE A 373 -20.90 12.93 4.23
C ILE A 373 -21.41 12.44 2.87
N ILE A 374 -21.18 13.23 1.84
CA ILE A 374 -21.40 12.87 0.42
C ILE A 374 -20.19 13.24 -0.43
N ALA A 375 -20.07 12.60 -1.58
CA ALA A 375 -19.10 12.94 -2.62
C ALA A 375 -19.81 13.50 -3.85
N VAL A 376 -19.33 14.64 -4.36
CA VAL A 376 -19.93 15.30 -5.51
C VAL A 376 -18.89 15.73 -6.54
N MET A 377 -19.29 15.74 -7.81
CA MET A 377 -18.53 16.33 -8.91
C MET A 377 -18.77 17.86 -9.00
N ALA A 378 -18.12 18.54 -9.93
CA ALA A 378 -18.33 19.98 -10.19
C ALA A 378 -19.78 20.34 -10.51
N SER A 379 -20.57 19.40 -11.03
CA SER A 379 -22.01 19.55 -11.25
C SER A 379 -22.85 19.56 -9.96
N GLY A 380 -22.24 19.35 -8.81
CA GLY A 380 -22.93 19.21 -7.53
C GLY A 380 -23.66 17.87 -7.35
N ARG A 381 -23.56 16.95 -8.31
CA ARG A 381 -24.21 15.62 -8.24
C ARG A 381 -23.28 14.57 -7.65
N ARG A 382 -23.85 13.63 -6.90
CA ARG A 382 -23.17 12.40 -6.48
C ARG A 382 -22.89 11.53 -7.71
N PHE A 383 -21.87 10.70 -7.62
CA PHE A 383 -21.43 9.83 -8.72
C PHE A 383 -21.07 8.42 -8.26
N ALA A 384 -20.98 8.19 -6.94
CA ALA A 384 -20.52 6.94 -6.36
C ALA A 384 -21.22 6.64 -5.02
N ASP A 385 -21.19 5.38 -4.60
CA ASP A 385 -21.41 5.00 -3.22
C ASP A 385 -20.17 5.36 -2.38
N GLU A 386 -20.28 6.37 -1.56
CA GLU A 386 -19.16 6.82 -0.73
C GLU A 386 -18.74 5.77 0.31
N GLY A 387 -19.67 4.93 0.77
CA GLY A 387 -19.41 3.83 1.70
C GLY A 387 -18.84 2.58 1.04
N GLY A 388 -18.81 2.54 -0.30
CA GLY A 388 -18.29 1.45 -1.10
C GLY A 388 -16.76 1.34 -1.10
N PRO A 389 -16.21 0.36 -1.85
CA PRO A 389 -14.77 0.20 -2.00
C PRO A 389 -14.08 1.46 -2.52
N TYR A 390 -12.95 1.82 -1.94
CA TYR A 390 -12.22 3.02 -2.35
C TYR A 390 -11.65 2.93 -3.78
N HIS A 391 -11.41 1.73 -4.28
CA HIS A 391 -10.99 1.49 -5.65
C HIS A 391 -12.10 1.86 -6.63
N ASP A 392 -13.32 1.42 -6.37
CA ASP A 392 -14.50 1.69 -7.19
C ASP A 392 -14.86 3.17 -7.20
N TYR A 393 -14.72 3.84 -6.04
CA TYR A 393 -14.91 5.30 -5.95
C TYR A 393 -14.08 6.05 -7.00
N VAL A 394 -12.81 5.70 -7.17
CA VAL A 394 -11.94 6.38 -8.15
C VAL A 394 -12.31 6.00 -9.58
N ARG A 395 -12.68 4.74 -9.84
CA ARG A 395 -13.18 4.31 -11.15
C ARG A 395 -14.44 5.07 -11.55
N GLU A 396 -15.39 5.17 -10.64
CA GLU A 396 -16.66 5.88 -10.85
C GLU A 396 -16.43 7.40 -11.01
N MET A 397 -15.48 7.98 -10.25
CA MET A 397 -15.08 9.38 -10.41
C MET A 397 -14.51 9.65 -11.81
N ILE A 398 -13.61 8.79 -12.30
CA ILE A 398 -13.02 8.89 -13.64
C ILE A 398 -14.13 8.73 -14.70
N ALA A 399 -14.99 7.72 -14.56
CA ALA A 399 -16.08 7.46 -15.50
C ALA A 399 -17.14 8.58 -15.56
N ALA A 400 -17.38 9.27 -14.44
CA ALA A 400 -18.30 10.40 -14.35
C ALA A 400 -17.69 11.73 -14.83
N THR A 401 -16.40 11.75 -15.15
CA THR A 401 -15.70 12.96 -15.60
C THR A 401 -15.92 13.17 -17.09
N ALA A 402 -16.27 14.39 -17.48
CA ALA A 402 -16.42 14.73 -18.89
C ALA A 402 -15.06 14.68 -19.62
N PRO A 403 -15.00 14.18 -20.86
CA PRO A 403 -13.78 14.14 -21.65
C PRO A 403 -13.08 15.50 -21.72
N GLY A 404 -11.75 15.50 -21.58
CA GLY A 404 -10.93 16.71 -21.63
C GLY A 404 -10.98 17.58 -20.36
N THR A 405 -11.63 17.12 -19.29
CA THR A 405 -11.62 17.79 -17.98
C THR A 405 -10.87 16.92 -16.96
N PRO A 406 -10.11 17.51 -16.00
CA PRO A 406 -9.50 16.73 -14.95
C PRO A 406 -10.53 16.09 -14.01
N ALA A 407 -10.35 14.82 -13.68
CA ALA A 407 -11.21 14.12 -12.73
C ALA A 407 -10.97 14.68 -11.31
N VAL A 408 -11.99 15.33 -10.76
CA VAL A 408 -11.97 15.93 -9.43
C VAL A 408 -13.34 15.78 -8.79
N SER A 409 -13.37 15.45 -7.51
CA SER A 409 -14.58 15.46 -6.68
C SER A 409 -14.35 16.18 -5.36
N TRP A 410 -15.40 16.37 -4.59
CA TRP A 410 -15.33 16.95 -3.24
C TRP A 410 -16.10 16.07 -2.28
N LEU A 411 -15.48 15.79 -1.12
CA LEU A 411 -16.18 15.25 0.03
C LEU A 411 -16.79 16.41 0.81
N VAL A 412 -18.10 16.41 0.92
CA VAL A 412 -18.90 17.47 1.56
C VAL A 412 -19.54 16.94 2.83
N CYS A 413 -19.41 17.66 3.94
CA CYS A 413 -20.00 17.31 5.22
C CYS A 413 -20.38 18.57 6.04
N ASP A 414 -20.99 18.38 7.17
CA ASP A 414 -21.34 19.42 8.12
C ASP A 414 -20.43 19.45 9.36
N ARG A 415 -20.72 20.39 10.28
CA ARG A 415 -19.98 20.57 11.54
C ARG A 415 -20.05 19.33 12.43
N HIS A 416 -21.21 18.64 12.49
CA HIS A 416 -21.35 17.44 13.31
C HIS A 416 -20.40 16.35 12.85
N PHE A 417 -20.39 16.07 11.53
CA PHE A 417 -19.50 15.07 10.92
C PHE A 417 -18.02 15.40 11.20
N LEU A 418 -17.60 16.64 10.88
CA LEU A 418 -16.19 17.04 11.03
C LEU A 418 -15.70 16.88 12.48
N ARG A 419 -16.51 17.29 13.44
CA ARG A 419 -16.14 17.19 14.87
C ARG A 419 -16.11 15.75 15.37
N ARG A 420 -16.96 14.87 14.83
CA ARG A 420 -17.10 13.49 15.29
C ARG A 420 -16.10 12.54 14.63
N TYR A 421 -15.87 12.66 13.34
CA TYR A 421 -15.07 11.70 12.58
C TYR A 421 -13.78 12.31 12.00
N GLY A 422 -13.72 13.62 11.86
CA GLY A 422 -12.68 14.29 11.09
C GLY A 422 -12.94 14.17 9.58
N LEU A 423 -12.04 14.77 8.77
CA LEU A 423 -12.09 14.67 7.31
C LEU A 423 -10.67 14.73 6.74
N GLY A 424 -10.17 13.63 6.25
CA GLY A 424 -8.80 13.54 5.74
C GLY A 424 -7.76 13.86 6.82
N ALA A 425 -6.89 14.86 6.55
CA ALA A 425 -5.87 15.28 7.50
C ALA A 425 -6.45 16.01 8.74
N VAL A 426 -7.72 16.45 8.65
CA VAL A 426 -8.43 17.09 9.76
C VAL A 426 -8.88 16.03 10.77
N LYS A 427 -8.32 16.09 11.97
CA LYS A 427 -8.64 15.12 13.03
C LYS A 427 -9.94 15.52 13.76
N PRO A 428 -10.70 14.55 14.33
CA PRO A 428 -11.90 14.86 15.09
C PRO A 428 -11.63 15.71 16.34
N ALA A 429 -12.69 16.30 16.92
CA ALA A 429 -12.58 17.04 18.17
C ALA A 429 -11.99 16.15 19.29
N PRO A 430 -11.18 16.74 20.19
CA PRO A 430 -10.94 18.16 20.41
C PRO A 430 -9.74 18.75 19.64
N VAL A 431 -9.20 18.06 18.63
CA VAL A 431 -7.99 18.53 17.91
C VAL A 431 -8.31 19.80 17.13
N PRO A 432 -7.52 20.90 17.30
CA PRO A 432 -7.74 22.15 16.57
C PRO A 432 -7.49 21.96 15.06
N PHE A 433 -8.35 22.53 14.23
CA PHE A 433 -8.26 22.41 12.77
C PHE A 433 -8.08 23.74 12.02
N GLY A 434 -7.97 24.88 12.71
CA GLY A 434 -7.84 26.20 12.10
C GLY A 434 -6.68 26.37 11.11
N ARG A 435 -5.60 25.56 11.25
CA ARG A 435 -4.50 25.56 10.28
C ARG A 435 -4.95 25.10 8.88
N TRP A 436 -5.90 24.16 8.82
CA TRP A 436 -6.39 23.58 7.59
C TRP A 436 -7.32 24.51 6.81
N LEU A 437 -8.01 25.41 7.53
CA LEU A 437 -8.75 26.52 6.92
C LEU A 437 -7.77 27.57 6.34
N ARG A 438 -6.73 27.93 7.09
CA ARG A 438 -5.76 28.95 6.64
C ARG A 438 -4.92 28.53 5.44
N ASN A 439 -4.58 27.25 5.31
CA ASN A 439 -3.79 26.76 4.19
C ASN A 439 -4.63 26.27 3.00
N GLY A 440 -5.98 26.41 3.07
CA GLY A 440 -6.89 26.07 1.99
C GLY A 440 -7.15 24.57 1.78
N TYR A 441 -6.65 23.71 2.67
CA TYR A 441 -6.95 22.27 2.61
C TYR A 441 -8.42 21.96 2.92
N LEU A 442 -8.96 22.59 3.98
CA LEU A 442 -10.36 22.50 4.37
C LEU A 442 -11.07 23.77 3.94
N ILE A 443 -12.11 23.66 3.16
CA ILE A 443 -12.97 24.76 2.75
C ILE A 443 -14.18 24.78 3.67
N GLU A 444 -14.51 25.95 4.22
CA GLU A 444 -15.65 26.17 5.13
C GLU A 444 -16.60 27.22 4.54
N ALA A 445 -17.90 27.05 4.76
CA ALA A 445 -18.89 28.06 4.45
C ALA A 445 -20.13 27.96 5.35
N PRO A 446 -20.86 29.08 5.61
CA PRO A 446 -22.06 29.07 6.45
C PRO A 446 -23.27 28.41 5.78
N THR A 447 -23.27 28.31 4.44
CA THR A 447 -24.36 27.69 3.67
C THR A 447 -23.82 26.74 2.59
N ILE A 448 -24.64 25.78 2.16
CA ILE A 448 -24.31 24.86 1.06
C ILE A 448 -24.04 25.63 -0.25
N ALA A 449 -24.85 26.66 -0.56
CA ALA A 449 -24.69 27.45 -1.77
C ALA A 449 -23.36 28.23 -1.78
N GLU A 450 -22.94 28.75 -0.64
CA GLU A 450 -21.66 29.44 -0.51
C GLU A 450 -20.47 28.47 -0.55
N LEU A 451 -20.62 27.29 0.05
CA LEU A 451 -19.62 26.22 -0.02
C LEU A 451 -19.40 25.80 -1.49
N ALA A 452 -20.49 25.62 -2.24
CA ALA A 452 -20.41 25.28 -3.65
C ALA A 452 -19.62 26.33 -4.45
N LYS A 453 -19.92 27.62 -4.26
CA LYS A 453 -19.17 28.72 -4.91
C LYS A 453 -17.68 28.68 -4.59
N ARG A 454 -17.32 28.50 -3.31
CA ARG A 454 -15.92 28.43 -2.86
C ARG A 454 -15.17 27.22 -3.44
N CYS A 455 -15.87 26.14 -3.68
CA CYS A 455 -15.33 24.91 -4.27
C CYS A 455 -15.33 24.89 -5.80
N GLY A 456 -16.01 25.84 -6.47
CA GLY A 456 -16.23 25.78 -7.92
C GLY A 456 -17.23 24.70 -8.34
N ILE A 457 -18.19 24.37 -7.46
CA ILE A 457 -19.28 23.42 -7.69
C ILE A 457 -20.52 24.21 -8.10
N ASP A 458 -21.39 23.65 -8.96
CA ASP A 458 -22.70 24.23 -9.26
C ASP A 458 -23.56 24.35 -8.01
N PRO A 459 -23.91 25.59 -7.55
CA PRO A 459 -24.65 25.76 -6.31
C PRO A 459 -26.07 25.19 -6.33
N ALA A 460 -26.75 25.23 -7.50
CA ALA A 460 -28.09 24.67 -7.62
C ALA A 460 -28.06 23.14 -7.61
N GLY A 461 -27.10 22.54 -8.30
CA GLY A 461 -26.86 21.10 -8.29
C GLY A 461 -26.53 20.56 -6.90
N LEU A 462 -25.61 21.23 -6.18
CA LEU A 462 -25.25 20.81 -4.82
C LEU A 462 -26.42 20.96 -3.85
N ALA A 463 -27.17 22.06 -3.91
CA ALA A 463 -28.33 22.27 -3.03
C ALA A 463 -29.41 21.21 -3.25
N ALA A 464 -29.75 20.90 -4.50
CA ALA A 464 -30.70 19.85 -4.84
C ALA A 464 -30.24 18.46 -4.37
N THR A 465 -28.94 18.16 -4.55
CA THR A 465 -28.35 16.88 -4.10
C THR A 465 -28.42 16.73 -2.58
N VAL A 466 -28.01 17.77 -1.82
CA VAL A 466 -28.04 17.73 -0.35
C VAL A 466 -29.48 17.61 0.17
N GLU A 467 -30.42 18.33 -0.43
CA GLU A 467 -31.84 18.25 -0.06
C GLU A 467 -32.42 16.84 -0.28
N ALA A 468 -32.19 16.25 -1.46
CA ALA A 468 -32.64 14.89 -1.78
C ALA A 468 -31.99 13.85 -0.86
N PHE A 469 -30.67 13.96 -0.65
CA PHE A 469 -29.92 13.09 0.25
C PHE A 469 -30.46 13.19 1.67
N ASN A 470 -30.68 14.39 2.22
CA ASN A 470 -31.16 14.61 3.58
C ASN A 470 -32.53 13.99 3.82
N ARG A 471 -33.47 14.14 2.85
CA ARG A 471 -34.81 13.52 2.96
C ARG A 471 -34.72 12.00 3.07
N ASN A 472 -33.85 11.36 2.30
CA ASN A 472 -33.69 9.91 2.29
C ASN A 472 -32.86 9.41 3.50
N ALA A 473 -31.76 10.09 3.82
CA ALA A 473 -30.88 9.75 4.94
C ALA A 473 -31.59 9.82 6.30
N ALA A 474 -32.56 10.73 6.47
CA ALA A 474 -33.41 10.79 7.66
C ALA A 474 -34.21 9.50 7.88
N ARG A 475 -34.56 8.78 6.81
CA ARG A 475 -35.24 7.47 6.84
C ARG A 475 -34.26 6.29 6.84
N GLY A 476 -32.92 6.55 6.71
CA GLY A 476 -31.90 5.53 6.60
C GLY A 476 -31.82 4.88 5.23
N GLU A 477 -32.27 5.56 4.19
CA GLU A 477 -32.35 5.08 2.81
C GLU A 477 -31.39 5.86 1.89
N ASP A 478 -30.86 5.20 0.88
CA ASP A 478 -30.14 5.80 -0.25
C ASP A 478 -30.60 5.13 -1.55
N PRO A 479 -31.67 5.64 -2.18
CA PRO A 479 -32.20 5.04 -3.41
C PRO A 479 -31.23 5.11 -4.59
N ASP A 480 -30.33 6.10 -4.61
CA ASP A 480 -29.46 6.35 -5.76
C ASP A 480 -28.27 5.37 -5.80
N PHE A 481 -27.66 5.09 -4.64
CA PHE A 481 -26.43 4.29 -4.55
C PHE A 481 -26.51 3.13 -3.57
N HIS A 482 -27.62 2.92 -2.89
CA HIS A 482 -27.88 1.84 -1.92
C HIS A 482 -26.85 1.78 -0.78
N ARG A 483 -26.33 2.94 -0.35
CA ARG A 483 -25.31 3.03 0.69
C ARG A 483 -25.81 2.47 2.03
N GLY A 484 -24.97 1.66 2.67
CA GLY A 484 -25.28 1.03 3.95
C GLY A 484 -26.09 -0.26 3.82
N THR A 485 -26.19 -0.86 2.63
CA THR A 485 -26.86 -2.13 2.39
C THR A 485 -25.95 -3.35 2.48
N THR A 486 -24.64 -3.18 2.19
CA THR A 486 -23.68 -4.29 2.24
C THR A 486 -23.02 -4.44 3.61
N PRO A 487 -22.53 -5.64 3.96
CA PRO A 487 -21.76 -5.86 5.18
C PRO A 487 -20.53 -4.94 5.30
N TYR A 488 -19.80 -4.72 4.19
CA TYR A 488 -18.62 -3.86 4.15
C TYR A 488 -18.96 -2.41 4.49
N GLN A 489 -19.96 -1.84 3.80
CA GLN A 489 -20.39 -0.46 4.05
C GLN A 489 -20.80 -0.25 5.51
N ARG A 490 -21.59 -1.19 6.06
CA ARG A 490 -22.05 -1.14 7.46
C ARG A 490 -20.90 -1.24 8.46
N ALA A 491 -19.85 -2.01 8.15
CA ALA A 491 -18.64 -2.11 8.97
C ALA A 491 -17.83 -0.79 8.95
N GLN A 492 -17.86 -0.05 7.82
CA GLN A 492 -17.24 1.28 7.72
C GLN A 492 -18.06 2.38 8.39
N GLY A 493 -19.38 2.18 8.58
CA GLY A 493 -20.29 3.12 9.22
C GLY A 493 -19.99 3.37 10.71
N ASP A 494 -20.92 4.04 11.39
CA ASP A 494 -20.88 4.22 12.84
C ASP A 494 -21.88 3.25 13.49
N PRO A 495 -21.44 2.23 14.23
CA PRO A 495 -22.32 1.24 14.83
C PRO A 495 -23.30 1.83 15.86
N ASP A 496 -23.03 3.03 16.37
CA ASP A 496 -23.89 3.72 17.35
C ASP A 496 -24.93 4.61 16.67
N HIS A 497 -24.87 4.81 15.34
CA HIS A 497 -25.83 5.63 14.58
C HIS A 497 -27.01 4.80 14.05
N ARG A 498 -28.25 5.38 14.11
CA ARG A 498 -29.51 4.78 13.65
C ARG A 498 -30.27 5.78 12.77
N PRO A 499 -31.13 5.32 11.84
CA PRO A 499 -31.48 3.91 11.53
C PRO A 499 -30.44 3.17 10.68
N ASN A 500 -29.60 3.87 9.89
CA ASN A 500 -28.55 3.29 9.05
C ASN A 500 -27.18 3.79 9.51
N PRO A 501 -26.20 2.92 9.82
CA PRO A 501 -24.89 3.34 10.32
C PRO A 501 -24.07 4.19 9.33
N CYS A 502 -24.47 4.25 8.05
CA CYS A 502 -23.75 4.94 6.98
C CYS A 502 -24.41 6.25 6.54
N LEU A 503 -25.64 6.57 7.02
CA LEU A 503 -26.46 7.67 6.51
C LEU A 503 -26.92 8.60 7.63
N ALA A 504 -26.63 9.89 7.51
CA ALA A 504 -27.20 10.95 8.33
C ALA A 504 -27.38 12.21 7.48
N PRO A 505 -28.41 13.05 7.73
CA PRO A 505 -28.56 14.34 7.07
C PRO A 505 -27.36 15.27 7.32
N ILE A 506 -27.07 16.12 6.33
CA ILE A 506 -26.05 17.19 6.36
C ILE A 506 -26.79 18.49 6.63
N VAL A 507 -26.86 18.95 7.89
CA VAL A 507 -27.76 20.04 8.31
C VAL A 507 -27.12 21.06 9.26
N GLU A 508 -26.01 20.74 9.93
CA GLU A 508 -25.41 21.61 10.94
C GLU A 508 -24.32 22.52 10.35
N ALA A 509 -24.63 23.78 10.12
CA ALA A 509 -23.65 24.76 9.72
C ALA A 509 -22.53 24.95 10.79
N PRO A 510 -21.32 25.40 10.40
CA PRO A 510 -20.86 25.55 9.02
C PRO A 510 -20.65 24.22 8.29
N PHE A 511 -20.67 24.28 6.94
CA PHE A 511 -20.43 23.15 6.06
C PHE A 511 -18.98 23.16 5.57
N TYR A 512 -18.47 21.98 5.27
CA TYR A 512 -17.06 21.78 4.93
C TYR A 512 -16.89 20.92 3.69
N ALA A 513 -15.80 21.18 2.95
CA ALA A 513 -15.39 20.36 1.83
C ALA A 513 -13.88 20.15 1.79
N VAL A 514 -13.47 18.97 1.28
CA VAL A 514 -12.10 18.65 0.90
C VAL A 514 -12.09 18.16 -0.54
N LYS A 515 -11.15 18.67 -1.33
CA LYS A 515 -10.96 18.30 -2.74
C LYS A 515 -10.29 16.94 -2.85
N ILE A 516 -10.82 16.07 -3.70
CA ILE A 516 -10.35 14.71 -3.96
C ILE A 516 -9.87 14.60 -5.41
N VAL A 517 -8.76 13.91 -5.60
CA VAL A 517 -8.15 13.62 -6.90
C VAL A 517 -7.90 12.12 -7.04
N PRO A 518 -7.77 11.59 -8.28
CA PRO A 518 -7.39 10.20 -8.49
C PRO A 518 -6.02 9.89 -7.90
N GLY A 519 -5.94 8.81 -7.16
CA GLY A 519 -4.70 8.30 -6.60
C GLY A 519 -4.69 6.79 -6.47
N SER A 520 -3.62 6.27 -5.87
CA SER A 520 -3.47 4.83 -5.65
C SER A 520 -2.69 4.53 -4.38
N LEU A 521 -2.78 3.28 -3.93
CA LEU A 521 -1.96 2.69 -2.85
C LEU A 521 -0.73 1.95 -3.40
N GLY A 522 -0.64 1.79 -4.72
CA GLY A 522 0.40 1.06 -5.44
C GLY A 522 -0.06 0.70 -6.84
N THR A 523 0.59 -0.28 -7.46
CA THR A 523 0.27 -0.76 -8.81
C THR A 523 -0.23 -2.19 -8.79
N PHE A 524 -1.09 -2.54 -9.76
CA PHE A 524 -1.54 -3.91 -10.04
C PHE A 524 -0.82 -4.50 -11.23
N ALA A 525 -0.60 -3.73 -12.30
CA ALA A 525 0.26 -4.15 -13.40
C ALA A 525 1.70 -4.29 -12.89
N GLY A 526 2.40 -5.32 -13.36
CA GLY A 526 3.73 -5.65 -12.92
C GLY A 526 4.37 -6.75 -13.75
N ILE A 527 5.42 -7.34 -13.24
CA ILE A 527 6.21 -8.42 -13.84
C ILE A 527 5.37 -9.70 -13.83
N GLU A 528 5.22 -10.34 -14.97
CA GLU A 528 4.54 -11.64 -15.06
C GLU A 528 5.40 -12.73 -14.44
N THR A 529 4.76 -13.54 -13.58
CA THR A 529 5.39 -14.66 -12.88
C THR A 529 4.53 -15.91 -12.98
N ASP A 530 5.15 -17.04 -12.73
CA ASP A 530 4.42 -18.28 -12.46
C ASP A 530 4.03 -18.43 -10.97
N ALA A 531 3.36 -19.53 -10.65
CA ALA A 531 2.91 -19.87 -9.31
C ALA A 531 4.06 -20.03 -8.27
N LYS A 532 5.31 -20.14 -8.72
CA LYS A 532 6.52 -20.22 -7.91
C LYS A 532 7.25 -18.88 -7.78
N ALA A 533 6.61 -17.79 -8.20
CA ALA A 533 7.15 -16.43 -8.23
C ALA A 533 8.35 -16.25 -9.17
N ARG A 534 8.61 -17.16 -10.13
CA ARG A 534 9.68 -17.00 -11.12
C ARG A 534 9.23 -16.03 -12.21
N VAL A 535 10.10 -15.10 -12.57
CA VAL A 535 9.83 -14.11 -13.63
C VAL A 535 9.72 -14.84 -14.98
N LEU A 536 8.71 -14.51 -15.78
CA LEU A 536 8.49 -15.11 -17.11
C LEU A 536 9.01 -14.19 -18.22
N ASP A 537 9.61 -14.80 -19.26
CA ASP A 537 10.02 -14.12 -20.48
C ASP A 537 8.85 -13.89 -21.46
N GLY A 538 9.13 -13.30 -22.63
CA GLY A 538 8.13 -13.07 -23.67
C GLY A 538 7.48 -14.35 -24.24
N ALA A 539 8.11 -15.50 -24.06
CA ALA A 539 7.58 -16.82 -24.47
C ALA A 539 6.90 -17.56 -23.32
N GLY A 540 6.76 -16.96 -22.15
CA GLY A 540 6.15 -17.57 -20.96
C GLY A 540 7.06 -18.55 -20.22
N ARG A 541 8.36 -18.55 -20.48
CA ARG A 541 9.33 -19.42 -19.82
C ARG A 541 9.99 -18.68 -18.66
N PRO A 542 10.32 -19.36 -17.54
CA PRO A 542 11.03 -18.74 -16.43
C PRO A 542 12.40 -18.18 -16.84
N VAL A 543 12.69 -16.95 -16.45
CA VAL A 543 14.04 -16.35 -16.50
C VAL A 543 14.87 -16.97 -15.38
N PRO A 544 15.93 -17.75 -15.67
CA PRO A 544 16.66 -18.46 -14.64
C PRO A 544 17.28 -17.51 -13.61
N GLY A 545 17.13 -17.84 -12.32
CA GLY A 545 17.69 -17.05 -11.22
C GLY A 545 16.95 -15.74 -10.88
N LEU A 546 15.80 -15.45 -11.52
CA LEU A 546 15.07 -14.20 -11.29
C LEU A 546 13.64 -14.46 -10.80
N TYR A 547 13.27 -13.80 -9.70
CA TYR A 547 11.98 -13.92 -9.01
C TYR A 547 11.39 -12.53 -8.77
N ALA A 548 10.06 -12.44 -8.60
CA ALA A 548 9.41 -11.18 -8.24
C ALA A 548 8.29 -11.41 -7.20
N ALA A 549 8.12 -10.43 -6.30
CA ALA A 549 7.08 -10.44 -5.29
C ALA A 549 6.60 -9.01 -4.97
N GLY A 550 5.45 -8.90 -4.31
CA GLY A 550 4.85 -7.60 -3.99
C GLY A 550 4.33 -6.88 -5.24
N ASN A 551 4.37 -5.54 -5.23
CA ASN A 551 3.84 -4.75 -6.35
C ASN A 551 4.77 -4.72 -7.60
N ASP A 552 5.96 -5.32 -7.54
CA ASP A 552 6.74 -5.58 -8.74
C ASP A 552 6.11 -6.73 -9.55
N MET A 553 5.56 -7.72 -8.87
CA MET A 553 4.82 -8.81 -9.47
C MET A 553 3.46 -8.34 -9.97
N ASN A 554 3.04 -8.86 -11.12
CA ASN A 554 1.70 -8.67 -11.64
C ASN A 554 0.65 -9.19 -10.66
N SER A 555 -0.36 -8.36 -10.33
CA SER A 555 -1.35 -8.71 -9.31
C SER A 555 -2.23 -9.87 -9.76
N ILE A 556 -2.33 -10.91 -8.94
CA ILE A 556 -3.26 -12.03 -9.15
C ILE A 556 -4.73 -11.61 -9.09
N MET A 557 -5.00 -10.38 -8.65
CA MET A 557 -6.36 -9.81 -8.58
C MET A 557 -6.81 -9.16 -9.90
N GLY A 558 -6.09 -9.35 -10.99
CA GLY A 558 -6.50 -8.97 -12.34
C GLY A 558 -6.82 -7.48 -12.57
N GLY A 559 -6.41 -6.59 -11.65
CA GLY A 559 -6.74 -5.17 -11.67
C GLY A 559 -7.99 -4.80 -10.87
N HIS A 560 -8.45 -5.67 -9.98
CA HIS A 560 -9.61 -5.45 -9.09
C HIS A 560 -9.20 -5.41 -7.62
N TYR A 561 -10.09 -4.90 -6.75
CA TYR A 561 -9.84 -4.78 -5.32
C TYR A 561 -10.90 -5.53 -4.48
N PRO A 562 -10.83 -6.87 -4.39
CA PRO A 562 -11.84 -7.70 -3.73
C PRO A 562 -12.02 -7.44 -2.24
N SER A 563 -10.94 -7.15 -1.50
CA SER A 563 -10.99 -7.06 -0.04
C SER A 563 -9.79 -6.30 0.54
N GLY A 564 -9.86 -5.93 1.82
CA GLY A 564 -8.74 -5.37 2.56
C GLY A 564 -7.61 -6.39 2.74
N GLY A 565 -6.41 -6.06 2.23
CA GLY A 565 -5.24 -6.91 2.36
C GLY A 565 -4.86 -7.72 1.13
N ILE A 566 -5.54 -7.52 0.00
CA ILE A 566 -5.26 -8.22 -1.28
C ILE A 566 -3.94 -7.82 -1.95
N THR A 567 -3.23 -6.86 -1.39
CA THR A 567 -1.87 -6.49 -1.81
C THR A 567 -0.83 -7.13 -0.90
N LEU A 568 -0.96 -7.01 0.42
CA LEU A 568 0.01 -7.55 1.37
C LEU A 568 -0.05 -9.07 1.51
N GLY A 569 -1.25 -9.67 1.42
CA GLY A 569 -1.41 -11.12 1.42
C GLY A 569 -0.61 -11.78 0.31
N PRO A 570 -0.88 -11.47 -0.98
CA PRO A 570 -0.07 -11.98 -2.08
C PRO A 570 1.40 -11.58 -1.99
N ALA A 571 1.73 -10.35 -1.57
CA ALA A 571 3.12 -9.92 -1.44
C ALA A 571 3.94 -10.83 -0.52
N MET A 572 3.44 -11.13 0.68
CA MET A 572 4.13 -12.02 1.61
C MET A 572 4.11 -13.48 1.12
N THR A 573 3.01 -13.93 0.54
CA THR A 573 2.86 -15.31 0.06
C THR A 573 3.80 -15.62 -1.09
N PHE A 574 3.86 -14.76 -2.11
CA PHE A 574 4.77 -14.98 -3.24
C PHE A 574 6.24 -14.71 -2.87
N GLY A 575 6.51 -13.83 -1.90
CA GLY A 575 7.84 -13.73 -1.29
C GLY A 575 8.27 -15.01 -0.59
N PHE A 576 7.37 -15.64 0.17
CA PHE A 576 7.56 -16.93 0.81
C PHE A 576 7.78 -18.05 -0.22
N LEU A 577 6.95 -18.14 -1.26
CA LEU A 577 7.08 -19.12 -2.35
C LEU A 577 8.38 -18.94 -3.14
N ALA A 578 8.81 -17.71 -3.40
CA ALA A 578 10.12 -17.45 -4.02
C ALA A 578 11.25 -18.05 -3.18
N ALA A 579 11.22 -17.86 -1.87
CA ALA A 579 12.22 -18.40 -0.96
C ALA A 579 12.21 -19.93 -0.91
N GLU A 580 11.02 -20.57 -0.84
CA GLU A 580 10.88 -22.04 -0.91
C GLU A 580 11.45 -22.58 -2.23
N THR A 581 11.11 -21.91 -3.36
CA THR A 581 11.59 -22.32 -4.69
C THR A 581 13.11 -22.22 -4.80
N ILE A 582 13.71 -21.11 -4.31
CA ILE A 582 15.16 -20.91 -4.31
C ILE A 582 15.85 -21.95 -3.40
N ALA A 583 15.27 -22.25 -2.25
CA ALA A 583 15.84 -23.22 -1.30
C ALA A 583 15.82 -24.65 -1.86
N ALA A 584 14.78 -25.03 -2.58
CA ALA A 584 14.68 -26.35 -3.23
C ALA A 584 15.75 -26.59 -4.31
N GLY A 585 16.22 -25.51 -4.98
CA GLY A 585 17.28 -25.57 -6.00
C GLY A 585 16.84 -26.08 -7.37
N ASP A 586 17.78 -26.02 -8.34
CA ASP A 586 17.49 -26.28 -9.77
C ASP A 586 17.12 -27.76 -10.08
N ALA A 587 17.67 -28.73 -9.35
CA ALA A 587 17.41 -30.17 -9.56
C ALA A 587 15.94 -30.58 -9.28
N ALA A 588 15.30 -29.95 -8.31
CA ALA A 588 13.87 -30.14 -8.05
C ALA A 588 12.98 -29.40 -9.06
N GLN A 589 13.55 -28.45 -9.80
CA GLN A 589 12.85 -27.69 -10.84
C GLN A 589 12.74 -28.47 -12.16
N GLU A 590 13.73 -29.27 -12.51
CA GLU A 590 13.75 -30.12 -13.73
C GLU A 590 12.82 -31.32 -13.61
N ALA A 591 12.79 -31.99 -12.47
CA ALA A 591 11.93 -33.15 -12.22
C ALA A 591 10.42 -32.81 -12.27
N TRP A 592 10.04 -31.56 -12.02
CA TRP A 592 8.64 -31.12 -12.09
C TRP A 592 8.17 -30.88 -13.54
N HIS A 593 9.06 -30.39 -14.42
CA HIS A 593 8.75 -30.17 -15.85
C HIS A 593 8.53 -31.49 -16.60
N GLU A 594 9.25 -32.54 -16.22
CA GLU A 594 9.03 -33.87 -16.76
C GLU A 594 7.67 -34.43 -16.33
N GLY A 595 7.28 -34.22 -15.06
CA GLY A 595 5.98 -34.70 -14.56
C GLY A 595 4.75 -33.96 -15.10
N GLU A 596 4.85 -32.65 -15.38
CA GLU A 596 3.76 -31.87 -16.02
C GLU A 596 3.60 -32.23 -17.52
N GLN A 597 4.70 -32.47 -18.24
CA GLN A 597 4.64 -32.89 -19.64
C GLN A 597 4.02 -34.26 -19.77
N ASP A 598 4.33 -35.19 -18.87
CA ASP A 598 3.73 -36.51 -18.82
C ASP A 598 2.24 -36.50 -18.47
N ALA A 599 1.82 -35.60 -17.56
CA ALA A 599 0.42 -35.43 -17.19
C ALA A 599 -0.43 -34.83 -18.32
N VAL A 600 0.11 -33.90 -19.10
CA VAL A 600 -0.58 -33.32 -20.28
C VAL A 600 -0.65 -34.33 -21.44
N GLN A 601 0.38 -35.17 -21.64
CA GLN A 601 0.37 -36.21 -22.66
C GLN A 601 -0.54 -37.39 -22.30
N SER A 602 -0.80 -37.63 -21.02
CA SER A 602 -1.72 -38.70 -20.59
C SER A 602 -3.20 -38.30 -20.63
N GLN A 603 -3.53 -37.03 -20.89
CA GLN A 603 -4.89 -36.50 -21.02
C GLN A 603 -5.27 -36.15 -22.48
N SER A 604 -4.35 -36.33 -23.44
CA SER A 604 -4.60 -36.22 -24.87
C SER A 604 -4.80 -37.62 -25.49
#